data_6cb1f1a98dbeefce7408b9a6856a3c0e
#
_entry.id   6cb1f1a98dbeefce7408b9a6856a3c0e
#
_cell.length_a   1.000
_cell.length_b   1.000
_cell.length_c   1.000
_cell.angle_alpha   90.00
_cell.angle_beta   90.00
_cell.angle_gamma   90.00
#
_symmetry.space_group_name_H-M   'P 1'
#
loop_
_entity.id
_entity.type
_entity.pdbx_description
1 polymer ?
#
loop_
_entity_poly.entity_id
_entity_poly.type
_entity_poly.pdbx_seq_one_letter_code
_entity_poly.pdbx_strand_id
1 'polypeptide(L)'
;GTKLPEQTVAQGAVCPNCGKQNAIGTKFCQDCGTKLPAAIAEEQAQADRNAAVMAQWDAKLPQYPKWTCGGTKMYIDDYGTHYIFGAEFNGNATAAQRAVSEYRQVLLANGFRQAGEYPSVEHLYKRVDGVVYHVDTEHCFDGDSDCPSIGFDKSEPRGGFDYVKPEPKKKTSFLDLFK
;
A
#
# COMPACT_ATOMS: atom_id res chain seq x y z
N GLY A 1 -17.35 -52.45 -25.10
CA GLY A 1 -16.25 -51.54 -24.91
C GLY A 1 -16.75 -50.11 -24.90
N THR A 2 -16.94 -49.53 -23.70
CA THR A 2 -17.32 -48.12 -23.50
C THR A 2 -16.06 -47.29 -23.68
N LYS A 3 -16.00 -46.53 -24.80
CA LYS A 3 -14.96 -45.52 -25.03
C LYS A 3 -15.13 -44.41 -23.96
N LEU A 4 -14.14 -44.24 -23.11
CA LEU A 4 -14.04 -43.08 -22.22
C LEU A 4 -13.96 -41.81 -23.10
N PRO A 5 -14.62 -40.71 -22.72
CA PRO A 5 -14.48 -39.46 -23.42
C PRO A 5 -13.02 -38.99 -23.35
N GLU A 6 -12.45 -38.65 -24.51
CA GLU A 6 -11.15 -37.99 -24.60
C GLU A 6 -11.21 -36.70 -23.79
N GLN A 7 -10.42 -36.66 -22.72
CA GLN A 7 -10.19 -35.43 -22.00
C GLN A 7 -9.46 -34.46 -22.95
N THR A 8 -10.15 -33.43 -23.38
CA THR A 8 -9.53 -32.27 -24.03
C THR A 8 -8.55 -31.65 -23.04
N VAL A 9 -7.27 -31.99 -23.21
CA VAL A 9 -6.19 -31.33 -22.45
C VAL A 9 -6.23 -29.88 -22.88
N ALA A 10 -6.60 -29.00 -21.94
CA ALA A 10 -6.60 -27.58 -22.20
C ALA A 10 -5.19 -27.17 -22.63
N GLN A 11 -5.08 -26.64 -23.86
CA GLN A 11 -3.79 -26.29 -24.45
C GLN A 11 -3.27 -25.01 -23.83
N GLY A 12 -2.04 -25.02 -23.32
CA GLY A 12 -1.36 -23.85 -22.83
C GLY A 12 -0.98 -22.87 -23.96
N ALA A 13 -0.31 -21.77 -23.60
CA ALA A 13 0.01 -20.72 -24.55
C ALA A 13 1.17 -21.10 -25.48
N VAL A 14 1.04 -20.80 -26.76
CA VAL A 14 2.15 -20.87 -27.74
C VAL A 14 3.02 -19.62 -27.57
N CYS A 15 4.33 -19.82 -27.47
CA CYS A 15 5.28 -18.70 -27.37
C CYS A 15 5.30 -17.91 -28.68
N PRO A 16 5.07 -16.60 -28.68
CA PRO A 16 5.08 -15.79 -29.90
C PRO A 16 6.47 -15.64 -30.53
N ASN A 17 7.54 -15.90 -29.77
CA ASN A 17 8.90 -15.76 -30.25
C ASN A 17 9.50 -17.05 -30.84
N CYS A 18 9.31 -18.20 -30.20
CA CYS A 18 9.92 -19.46 -30.63
C CYS A 18 8.92 -20.55 -31.02
N GLY A 19 7.61 -20.30 -30.92
CA GLY A 19 6.55 -21.25 -31.28
C GLY A 19 6.35 -22.41 -30.31
N LYS A 20 7.10 -22.45 -29.17
CA LYS A 20 7.00 -23.52 -28.17
C LYS A 20 5.63 -23.50 -27.50
N GLN A 21 5.02 -24.68 -27.41
CA GLN A 21 3.84 -24.92 -26.58
C GLN A 21 4.25 -24.95 -25.10
N ASN A 22 3.63 -24.12 -24.27
CA ASN A 22 3.90 -24.05 -22.83
C ASN A 22 2.70 -24.57 -22.03
N ALA A 23 2.93 -25.01 -20.81
CA ALA A 23 1.85 -25.45 -19.92
C ALA A 23 0.92 -24.27 -19.55
N ILE A 24 -0.34 -24.59 -19.19
CA ILE A 24 -1.29 -23.59 -18.68
C ILE A 24 -0.73 -22.92 -17.45
N GLY A 25 -0.88 -21.60 -17.33
CA GLY A 25 -0.42 -20.80 -16.19
C GLY A 25 1.07 -20.47 -16.21
N THR A 26 1.82 -20.94 -17.22
CA THR A 26 3.23 -20.56 -17.38
C THR A 26 3.33 -19.08 -17.78
N LYS A 27 4.11 -18.30 -17.01
CA LYS A 27 4.30 -16.84 -17.27
C LYS A 27 5.38 -16.55 -18.30
N PHE A 28 6.39 -17.42 -18.39
CA PHE A 28 7.52 -17.29 -19.32
C PHE A 28 7.73 -18.56 -20.12
N CYS A 29 8.13 -18.43 -21.37
CA CYS A 29 8.47 -19.57 -22.20
C CYS A 29 9.64 -20.34 -21.61
N GLN A 30 9.48 -21.67 -21.44
CA GLN A 30 10.50 -22.53 -20.84
C GLN A 30 11.74 -22.71 -21.73
N ASP A 31 11.62 -22.47 -23.04
CA ASP A 31 12.74 -22.62 -23.98
C ASP A 31 13.52 -21.31 -24.21
N CYS A 32 12.85 -20.17 -24.35
CA CYS A 32 13.49 -18.92 -24.73
C CYS A 32 13.31 -17.76 -23.72
N GLY A 33 12.62 -18.00 -22.59
CA GLY A 33 12.40 -16.98 -21.57
C GLY A 33 11.42 -15.85 -21.92
N THR A 34 10.86 -15.86 -23.14
CA THR A 34 9.91 -14.82 -23.57
C THR A 34 8.66 -14.83 -22.68
N LYS A 35 8.25 -13.67 -22.20
CA LYS A 35 6.99 -13.52 -21.45
C LYS A 35 5.79 -13.89 -22.32
N LEU A 36 4.90 -14.71 -21.78
CA LEU A 36 3.73 -15.22 -22.52
C LEU A 36 2.55 -14.24 -22.46
N PRO A 37 1.64 -14.28 -23.45
CA PRO A 37 0.54 -13.31 -23.57
C PRO A 37 -0.34 -13.19 -22.32
N ALA A 38 -0.61 -14.31 -21.64
CA ALA A 38 -1.41 -14.30 -20.42
C ALA A 38 -0.75 -13.51 -19.28
N ALA A 39 0.58 -13.62 -19.14
CA ALA A 39 1.33 -12.86 -18.13
C ALA A 39 1.40 -11.36 -18.47
N ILE A 40 1.49 -11.01 -19.75
CA ILE A 40 1.43 -9.62 -20.22
C ILE A 40 0.05 -9.02 -19.91
N ALA A 41 -1.02 -9.77 -20.20
CA ALA A 41 -2.39 -9.33 -19.91
C ALA A 41 -2.67 -9.16 -18.42
N GLU A 42 -2.13 -10.06 -17.58
CA GLU A 42 -2.23 -9.96 -16.12
C GLU A 42 -1.54 -8.70 -15.60
N GLU A 43 -0.32 -8.40 -16.07
CA GLU A 43 0.41 -7.17 -15.69
C GLU A 43 -0.32 -5.90 -16.15
N GLN A 44 -0.84 -5.89 -17.37
CA GLN A 44 -1.60 -4.74 -17.86
C GLN A 44 -2.86 -4.53 -17.01
N ALA A 45 -3.61 -5.59 -16.72
CA ALA A 45 -4.79 -5.50 -15.87
C ALA A 45 -4.45 -5.03 -14.44
N GLN A 46 -3.29 -5.41 -13.89
CA GLN A 46 -2.82 -4.89 -12.61
C GLN A 46 -2.44 -3.41 -12.70
N ALA A 47 -1.73 -3.02 -13.77
CA ALA A 47 -1.37 -1.61 -14.00
C ALA A 47 -2.62 -0.73 -14.13
N ASP A 48 -3.64 -1.20 -14.85
CA ASP A 48 -4.91 -0.49 -15.02
C ASP A 48 -5.65 -0.34 -13.68
N ARG A 49 -5.70 -1.39 -12.84
CA ARG A 49 -6.26 -1.31 -11.47
C ARG A 49 -5.49 -0.31 -10.62
N ASN A 50 -4.17 -0.35 -10.63
CA ASN A 50 -3.33 0.58 -9.88
C ASN A 50 -3.56 2.03 -10.33
N ALA A 51 -3.65 2.26 -11.64
CA ALA A 51 -3.95 3.58 -12.18
C ALA A 51 -5.33 4.09 -11.74
N ALA A 52 -6.35 3.22 -11.70
CA ALA A 52 -7.69 3.58 -11.23
C ALA A 52 -7.71 3.92 -9.74
N VAL A 53 -6.98 3.16 -8.90
CA VAL A 53 -6.80 3.48 -7.47
C VAL A 53 -6.12 4.84 -7.30
N MET A 54 -5.01 5.08 -7.99
CA MET A 54 -4.30 6.35 -7.90
C MET A 54 -5.14 7.53 -8.36
N ALA A 55 -5.91 7.39 -9.45
CA ALA A 55 -6.73 8.46 -9.98
C ALA A 55 -7.83 8.93 -9.02
N GLN A 56 -8.43 8.03 -8.24
CA GLN A 56 -9.47 8.42 -7.28
C GLN A 56 -8.93 9.24 -6.10
N TRP A 57 -7.65 9.11 -5.76
CA TRP A 57 -7.00 9.87 -4.68
C TRP A 57 -6.34 11.16 -5.18
N ASP A 58 -5.75 11.13 -6.36
CA ASP A 58 -5.01 12.26 -6.94
C ASP A 58 -5.82 13.55 -7.05
N ALA A 59 -7.10 13.45 -7.35
CA ALA A 59 -7.98 14.61 -7.47
C ALA A 59 -8.11 15.39 -6.15
N LYS A 60 -7.96 14.73 -5.01
CA LYS A 60 -8.16 15.31 -3.67
C LYS A 60 -6.87 15.44 -2.88
N LEU A 61 -5.96 14.50 -3.07
CA LEU A 61 -4.71 14.37 -2.32
C LEU A 61 -3.55 14.01 -3.26
N PRO A 62 -2.90 14.96 -3.92
CA PRO A 62 -1.88 14.71 -4.94
C PRO A 62 -0.71 13.83 -4.47
N GLN A 63 -0.40 13.81 -3.17
CA GLN A 63 0.66 12.98 -2.59
C GLN A 63 0.16 11.69 -1.94
N TYR A 64 -1.15 11.51 -1.82
CA TYR A 64 -1.70 10.40 -1.05
C TYR A 64 -1.33 9.09 -1.69
N PRO A 65 -1.56 8.55 -2.74
CA PRO A 65 -1.05 7.28 -3.23
C PRO A 65 0.27 7.37 -4.02
N LYS A 66 0.91 8.54 -4.06
CA LYS A 66 2.12 8.77 -4.88
C LYS A 66 3.40 8.60 -4.09
N TRP A 67 3.53 7.49 -3.40
CA TRP A 67 4.82 7.16 -2.81
C TRP A 67 5.80 6.73 -3.92
N THR A 68 6.69 7.63 -4.29
CA THR A 68 7.84 7.35 -5.14
C THR A 68 9.07 7.20 -4.26
N CYS A 69 9.79 6.12 -4.39
CA CYS A 69 10.98 5.82 -3.60
C CYS A 69 12.09 5.25 -4.49
N GLY A 70 13.30 5.11 -3.93
CA GLY A 70 14.44 4.50 -4.63
C GLY A 70 14.43 2.97 -4.67
N GLY A 71 13.29 2.32 -4.42
CA GLY A 71 13.16 0.87 -4.48
C GLY A 71 13.26 0.32 -5.90
N THR A 72 13.66 -0.93 -6.00
CA THR A 72 13.83 -1.62 -7.30
C THR A 72 12.53 -2.04 -7.92
N LYS A 73 11.48 -2.19 -7.12
CA LYS A 73 10.13 -2.57 -7.56
C LYS A 73 9.10 -1.91 -6.66
N MET A 74 8.09 -1.31 -7.26
CA MET A 74 6.92 -0.78 -6.59
C MET A 74 5.72 -1.67 -6.86
N TYR A 75 4.84 -1.81 -5.89
CA TYR A 75 3.57 -2.53 -6.02
C TYR A 75 2.46 -1.84 -5.24
N ILE A 76 1.22 -2.16 -5.58
CA ILE A 76 0.01 -1.71 -4.90
C ILE A 76 -0.87 -2.92 -4.65
N ASP A 77 -1.26 -3.13 -3.39
CA ASP A 77 -2.25 -4.11 -2.99
C ASP A 77 -3.55 -3.41 -2.61
N ASP A 78 -4.65 -3.87 -3.21
CA ASP A 78 -5.99 -3.33 -3.01
C ASP A 78 -6.80 -4.30 -2.12
N TYR A 79 -7.13 -3.83 -0.91
CA TYR A 79 -7.97 -4.54 0.05
C TYR A 79 -9.39 -3.95 0.12
N GLY A 80 -9.80 -3.19 -0.88
CA GLY A 80 -11.14 -2.59 -1.02
C GLY A 80 -11.35 -1.34 -0.18
N THR A 81 -11.04 -1.36 1.09
CA THR A 81 -11.19 -0.21 2.00
C THR A 81 -9.88 0.46 2.34
N HIS A 82 -8.78 -0.24 2.16
CA HIS A 82 -7.44 0.29 2.34
C HIS A 82 -6.48 -0.27 1.27
N TYR A 83 -5.46 0.52 0.96
CA TYR A 83 -4.46 0.21 -0.06
C TYR A 83 -3.09 0.20 0.57
N ILE A 84 -2.22 -0.69 0.12
CA ILE A 84 -0.83 -0.75 0.55
C ILE A 84 0.05 -0.51 -0.66
N PHE A 85 0.93 0.49 -0.55
CA PHE A 85 1.98 0.78 -1.52
C PHE A 85 3.29 0.28 -0.95
N GLY A 86 3.92 -0.67 -1.61
CA GLY A 86 5.16 -1.26 -1.17
C GLY A 86 6.31 -1.08 -2.14
N ALA A 87 7.54 -1.27 -1.65
CA ALA A 87 8.74 -1.25 -2.46
C ALA A 87 9.80 -2.21 -1.92
N GLU A 88 10.59 -2.80 -2.82
CA GLU A 88 11.71 -3.66 -2.50
C GLU A 88 13.03 -2.88 -2.62
N PHE A 89 13.93 -3.01 -1.66
CA PHE A 89 15.23 -2.32 -1.61
C PHE A 89 16.44 -3.27 -1.67
N ASN A 90 16.25 -4.53 -2.10
CA ASN A 90 17.32 -5.53 -2.27
C ASN A 90 18.22 -5.68 -1.04
N GLY A 91 17.66 -5.84 0.15
CA GLY A 91 18.41 -6.00 1.40
C GLY A 91 18.90 -4.69 2.03
N ASN A 92 18.59 -3.52 1.44
CA ASN A 92 19.04 -2.23 1.96
C ASN A 92 18.02 -1.55 2.89
N ALA A 93 17.93 -2.03 4.12
CA ALA A 93 17.02 -1.48 5.14
C ALA A 93 17.23 0.03 5.41
N THR A 94 18.46 0.52 5.33
CA THR A 94 18.75 1.94 5.54
C THR A 94 18.15 2.80 4.43
N ALA A 95 18.21 2.37 3.18
CA ALA A 95 17.57 3.06 2.07
C ALA A 95 16.04 3.02 2.19
N ALA A 96 15.48 1.89 2.61
CA ALA A 96 14.06 1.73 2.87
C ALA A 96 13.55 2.71 3.96
N GLN A 97 14.20 2.76 5.09
CA GLN A 97 13.86 3.68 6.19
C GLN A 97 13.97 5.15 5.78
N ARG A 98 14.99 5.49 4.97
CA ARG A 98 15.13 6.84 4.42
C ARG A 98 13.96 7.19 3.51
N ALA A 99 13.58 6.31 2.59
CA ALA A 99 12.46 6.54 1.67
C ALA A 99 11.15 6.79 2.43
N VAL A 100 10.84 6.01 3.47
CA VAL A 100 9.67 6.21 4.34
C VAL A 100 9.75 7.56 5.07
N SER A 101 10.92 7.89 5.64
CA SER A 101 11.11 9.15 6.35
C SER A 101 10.94 10.37 5.44
N GLU A 102 11.49 10.33 4.23
CA GLU A 102 11.32 11.38 3.22
C GLU A 102 9.85 11.53 2.82
N TYR A 103 9.12 10.43 2.66
CA TYR A 103 7.70 10.48 2.34
C TYR A 103 6.86 11.08 3.49
N ARG A 104 7.19 10.78 4.76
CA ARG A 104 6.56 11.46 5.92
C ARG A 104 6.71 12.98 5.84
N GLN A 105 7.88 13.48 5.44
CA GLN A 105 8.09 14.93 5.28
C GLN A 105 7.21 15.50 4.16
N VAL A 106 7.04 14.77 3.04
CA VAL A 106 6.12 15.16 1.96
C VAL A 106 4.69 15.24 2.49
N LEU A 107 4.23 14.26 3.25
CA LEU A 107 2.89 14.25 3.84
C LEU A 107 2.68 15.45 4.78
N LEU A 108 3.62 15.69 5.70
CA LEU A 108 3.57 16.82 6.63
C LEU A 108 3.54 18.17 5.88
N ALA A 109 4.38 18.34 4.86
CA ALA A 109 4.39 19.54 4.01
C ALA A 109 3.06 19.74 3.24
N ASN A 110 2.29 18.68 3.02
CA ASN A 110 0.99 18.71 2.36
C ASN A 110 -0.19 18.75 3.35
N GLY A 111 0.06 19.06 4.62
CA GLY A 111 -0.97 19.30 5.63
C GLY A 111 -1.52 18.06 6.31
N PHE A 112 -0.87 16.91 6.16
CA PHE A 112 -1.10 15.79 7.05
C PHE A 112 -0.54 16.11 8.43
N ARG A 113 -1.15 15.56 9.48
CA ARG A 113 -0.71 15.76 10.86
C ARG A 113 -0.98 14.54 11.71
N GLN A 114 -0.29 14.43 12.80
CA GLN A 114 -0.67 13.52 13.87
C GLN A 114 -2.02 13.95 14.46
N ALA A 115 -2.88 13.00 14.82
CA ALA A 115 -4.20 13.27 15.35
C ALA A 115 -4.67 12.15 16.29
N GLY A 116 -5.76 12.42 17.04
CA GLY A 116 -6.39 11.43 17.92
C GLY A 116 -5.80 11.39 19.32
N GLU A 117 -6.29 10.42 20.10
CA GLU A 117 -5.93 10.23 21.51
C GLU A 117 -4.49 9.77 21.71
N TYR A 118 -3.96 9.02 20.73
CA TYR A 118 -2.59 8.47 20.72
C TYR A 118 -1.87 8.89 19.43
N PRO A 119 -1.42 10.16 19.35
CA PRO A 119 -0.73 10.62 18.15
C PRO A 119 0.62 9.90 17.99
N SER A 120 0.89 9.44 16.78
CA SER A 120 2.14 8.79 16.38
C SER A 120 2.72 9.46 15.14
N VAL A 121 4.04 9.40 14.99
CA VAL A 121 4.73 9.88 13.78
C VAL A 121 4.53 8.95 12.59
N GLU A 122 4.16 7.70 12.83
CA GLU A 122 3.86 6.69 11.82
C GLU A 122 2.47 6.88 11.22
N HIS A 123 1.50 7.39 12.01
CA HIS A 123 0.10 7.57 11.62
C HIS A 123 -0.19 9.04 11.38
N LEU A 124 -0.36 9.40 10.11
CA LEU A 124 -0.63 10.76 9.69
C LEU A 124 -2.03 10.87 9.09
N TYR A 125 -2.72 11.95 9.41
CA TYR A 125 -4.11 12.17 9.01
C TYR A 125 -4.29 13.53 8.34
N LYS A 126 -5.20 13.59 7.36
CA LYS A 126 -5.64 14.84 6.74
C LYS A 126 -7.14 14.81 6.49
N ARG A 127 -7.85 15.90 6.82
CA ARG A 127 -9.27 16.05 6.47
C ARG A 127 -9.41 16.85 5.17
N VAL A 128 -10.13 16.30 4.20
CA VAL A 128 -10.48 16.96 2.93
C VAL A 128 -11.96 16.75 2.67
N ASP A 129 -12.70 17.82 2.46
CA ASP A 129 -14.15 17.81 2.20
C ASP A 129 -14.94 16.98 3.25
N GLY A 130 -14.57 17.07 4.51
CA GLY A 130 -15.21 16.34 5.61
C GLY A 130 -14.78 14.87 5.78
N VAL A 131 -14.01 14.31 4.86
CA VAL A 131 -13.46 12.95 4.95
C VAL A 131 -12.07 12.98 5.56
N VAL A 132 -11.81 12.13 6.55
CA VAL A 132 -10.48 11.95 7.11
C VAL A 132 -9.76 10.86 6.32
N TYR A 133 -8.57 11.17 5.88
CA TYR A 133 -7.65 10.26 5.20
C TYR A 133 -6.50 9.94 6.14
N HIS A 134 -6.18 8.67 6.25
CA HIS A 134 -5.13 8.13 7.09
C HIS A 134 -4.01 7.53 6.25
N VAL A 135 -2.79 7.80 6.64
CA VAL A 135 -1.57 7.18 6.09
C VAL A 135 -0.80 6.53 7.23
N ASP A 136 -0.66 5.22 7.14
CA ASP A 136 0.19 4.42 8.01
C ASP A 136 1.54 4.21 7.33
N THR A 137 2.60 4.66 7.97
CA THR A 137 3.98 4.56 7.48
C THR A 137 4.83 3.59 8.31
N GLU A 138 4.23 2.82 9.21
CA GLU A 138 4.89 1.80 10.01
C GLU A 138 4.94 0.43 9.33
N HIS A 139 4.10 0.22 8.32
CA HIS A 139 3.92 -1.09 7.70
C HIS A 139 5.23 -1.60 7.08
N CYS A 140 5.64 -2.81 7.51
CA CYS A 140 6.66 -3.61 6.84
C CYS A 140 6.01 -4.91 6.39
N PHE A 141 6.20 -5.31 5.13
CA PHE A 141 5.73 -6.60 4.66
C PHE A 141 6.57 -7.72 5.31
N ASP A 142 5.89 -8.71 5.91
CA ASP A 142 6.47 -9.94 6.49
C ASP A 142 7.67 -9.73 7.43
N GLY A 143 7.83 -8.54 8.03
CA GLY A 143 8.93 -8.24 8.94
C GLY A 143 10.28 -7.95 8.25
N ASP A 144 10.30 -7.90 6.92
CA ASP A 144 11.48 -7.52 6.15
C ASP A 144 11.71 -6.01 6.18
N SER A 145 12.77 -5.60 6.84
CA SER A 145 13.11 -4.18 7.03
C SER A 145 13.51 -3.44 5.74
N ASP A 146 13.74 -4.16 4.65
CA ASP A 146 14.06 -3.63 3.33
C ASP A 146 12.88 -3.63 2.34
N CYS A 147 11.71 -4.09 2.79
CA CYS A 147 10.46 -4.07 2.04
C CYS A 147 9.40 -3.21 2.73
N PRO A 148 9.62 -1.90 2.90
CA PRO A 148 8.67 -1.04 3.56
C PRO A 148 7.40 -0.89 2.72
N SER A 149 6.30 -0.69 3.41
CA SER A 149 5.01 -0.40 2.79
C SER A 149 4.31 0.75 3.48
N ILE A 150 3.47 1.44 2.74
CA ILE A 150 2.67 2.56 3.20
C ILE A 150 1.19 2.17 3.06
N GLY A 151 0.48 2.15 4.19
CA GLY A 151 -0.96 1.91 4.23
C GLY A 151 -1.74 3.20 3.99
N PHE A 152 -2.84 3.10 3.23
CA PHE A 152 -3.73 4.22 2.93
C PHE A 152 -5.18 3.80 3.14
N ASP A 153 -5.92 4.56 3.94
CA ASP A 153 -7.34 4.33 4.15
C ASP A 153 -8.11 5.63 4.47
N LYS A 154 -9.40 5.50 4.75
CA LYS A 154 -10.29 6.58 5.18
C LYS A 154 -10.80 6.29 6.59
N SER A 155 -9.91 6.25 7.56
CA SER A 155 -10.25 6.00 8.95
C SER A 155 -10.00 7.22 9.84
N GLU A 156 -10.86 7.37 10.83
CA GLU A 156 -10.66 8.34 11.91
C GLU A 156 -9.67 7.79 12.92
N PRO A 157 -8.76 8.64 13.46
CA PRO A 157 -7.93 8.23 14.59
C PRO A 157 -8.79 8.01 15.84
N ARG A 158 -8.32 7.17 16.75
CA ARG A 158 -9.02 6.98 18.03
C ARG A 158 -9.22 8.31 18.76
N GLY A 159 -10.43 8.55 19.22
CA GLY A 159 -10.84 9.83 19.82
C GLY A 159 -11.25 10.90 18.81
N GLY A 160 -11.08 10.66 17.51
CA GLY A 160 -11.42 11.55 16.40
C GLY A 160 -10.29 12.49 15.98
N PHE A 161 -10.37 13.00 14.75
CA PHE A 161 -9.34 13.85 14.14
C PHE A 161 -9.07 15.15 14.92
N ASP A 162 -10.11 15.72 15.57
CA ASP A 162 -10.00 16.98 16.32
C ASP A 162 -9.89 16.75 17.84
N TYR A 163 -9.47 15.54 18.25
CA TYR A 163 -9.30 15.23 19.67
C TYR A 163 -8.35 16.20 20.35
N VAL A 164 -8.82 16.78 21.44
CA VAL A 164 -8.03 17.62 22.34
C VAL A 164 -7.90 16.88 23.67
N LYS A 165 -6.66 16.62 24.08
CA LYS A 165 -6.40 15.94 25.35
C LYS A 165 -6.99 16.78 26.50
N PRO A 166 -7.85 16.20 27.37
CA PRO A 166 -8.40 16.92 28.51
C PRO A 166 -7.27 17.42 29.41
N GLU A 167 -7.38 18.67 29.85
CA GLU A 167 -6.45 19.18 30.86
C GLU A 167 -6.51 18.29 32.10
N PRO A 168 -5.35 18.00 32.73
CA PRO A 168 -5.33 17.27 34.00
C PRO A 168 -6.13 18.07 35.05
N LYS A 169 -7.16 17.44 35.57
CA LYS A 169 -7.92 18.06 36.68
C LYS A 169 -6.92 18.49 37.77
N LYS A 170 -6.87 19.78 38.05
CA LYS A 170 -6.05 20.28 39.18
C LYS A 170 -6.47 19.48 40.38
N LYS A 171 -5.57 18.71 40.99
CA LYS A 171 -5.82 18.03 42.25
C LYS A 171 -6.03 19.16 43.28
N THR A 172 -7.26 19.36 43.69
CA THR A 172 -7.59 20.23 44.81
C THR A 172 -6.83 19.62 45.99
N SER A 173 -5.86 20.33 46.51
CA SER A 173 -5.12 19.87 47.71
C SER A 173 -6.13 19.76 48.85
N PHE A 174 -6.03 18.70 49.65
CA PHE A 174 -6.85 18.54 50.87
C PHE A 174 -6.73 19.78 51.80
N LEU A 175 -5.64 20.53 51.70
CA LEU A 175 -5.40 21.77 52.41
C LEU A 175 -6.24 22.96 51.88
N ASP A 176 -6.75 22.93 50.69
CA ASP A 176 -7.61 24.01 50.15
C ASP A 176 -9.07 23.87 50.57
N LEU A 177 -9.45 22.73 51.17
CA LEU A 177 -10.79 22.50 51.73
C LEU A 177 -10.99 23.09 53.14
N PHE A 178 -9.94 23.60 53.76
CA PHE A 178 -9.96 24.13 55.13
C PHE A 178 -9.58 25.62 55.22
N LYS A 179 -9.65 26.33 54.10
CA LYS A 179 -9.62 27.80 54.04
C LYS A 179 -11.01 28.31 53.74
#